data_c91c853ebc4405251aa7c3cf18ab3bd2
#
_entry.id   c91c853ebc4405251aa7c3cf18ab3bd2
#
_cell.length_a   1.000
_cell.length_b   1.000
_cell.length_c   1.000
_cell.angle_alpha   90.00
_cell.angle_beta   90.00
_cell.angle_gamma   90.00
#
_symmetry.space_group_name_H-M   'P 1'
#
loop_
_entity.id
_entity.type
_entity.pdbx_description
1 polymer ?
#
loop_
_entity_poly.entity_id
_entity_poly.type
_entity_poly.pdbx_seq_one_letter_code
_entity_poly.pdbx_strand_id
1 'polypeptide(L)'
;MQSFTNCKEGDEYELNYLFVLVGISGSGKSWFANESLKENFEVFSSDAIRAEIFGDETDQSHNQKVFEILHKRLRLALKNGKNCIYDATNLNRKRRITFLKSIQDIDCKKCCFVVATPFELCVERDKNRARSVGEKVIRRQISQFQLPILEEGWDEVLIHHNEEIDYPSIYNYFPERDVPHDCAPYHYEGITEHMDMTLKELLKTDKVTLALVEATSFHDVGKFYTKSFYDKKGNRKNRATYYGHENWSAYLYMTSSEYWNLNEVIENGAPSIGDGALYLIALHMELYRESKILDKLSPECLEALRVLKECDNKGRLTSTKF
;
A
#
# COMPACT_ATOMS: atom_id res chain seq x y z
N MET A 1 -20.48 8.06 0.86
CA MET A 1 -20.96 6.66 0.99
C MET A 1 -21.95 6.36 -0.11
N GLN A 2 -21.49 5.93 -1.28
CA GLN A 2 -22.41 5.28 -2.20
C GLN A 2 -22.84 3.96 -1.56
N SER A 3 -24.15 3.86 -1.33
CA SER A 3 -24.76 2.75 -0.60
C SER A 3 -24.56 1.42 -1.35
N PHE A 4 -23.83 0.49 -0.73
CA PHE A 4 -23.79 -0.93 -1.13
C PHE A 4 -25.16 -1.64 -0.91
N THR A 5 -26.26 -0.88 -0.73
CA THR A 5 -27.60 -1.36 -0.44
C THR A 5 -28.51 -1.50 -1.67
N ASN A 6 -28.01 -1.37 -2.91
CA ASN A 6 -28.81 -1.62 -4.11
C ASN A 6 -28.57 -3.02 -4.70
N CYS A 7 -28.68 -4.07 -3.89
CA CYS A 7 -29.00 -5.40 -4.41
C CYS A 7 -30.52 -5.44 -4.57
N LYS A 8 -31.00 -5.43 -5.82
CA LYS A 8 -32.41 -5.69 -6.13
C LYS A 8 -32.71 -7.16 -5.83
N GLU A 9 -33.71 -7.42 -5.00
CA GLU A 9 -34.30 -8.75 -4.86
C GLU A 9 -34.77 -9.24 -6.27
N GLY A 10 -34.17 -10.29 -6.79
CA GLY A 10 -34.69 -10.94 -7.98
C GLY A 10 -33.72 -11.62 -8.95
N ASP A 11 -32.41 -11.54 -8.83
CA ASP A 11 -31.48 -12.27 -9.71
C ASP A 11 -30.92 -13.51 -9.03
N GLU A 12 -31.27 -14.69 -9.56
CA GLU A 12 -30.72 -15.99 -9.21
C GLU A 12 -29.21 -16.04 -9.48
N TYR A 13 -28.40 -16.32 -8.44
CA TYR A 13 -26.95 -16.40 -8.34
C TYR A 13 -26.24 -15.09 -7.97
N GLU A 14 -26.58 -14.51 -6.83
CA GLU A 14 -25.69 -13.50 -6.22
C GLU A 14 -24.39 -14.17 -5.78
N LEU A 15 -23.29 -13.77 -6.44
CA LEU A 15 -21.94 -14.13 -6.01
C LEU A 15 -21.70 -13.63 -4.59
N ASN A 16 -21.23 -14.49 -3.70
CA ASN A 16 -20.79 -14.06 -2.38
C ASN A 16 -19.53 -13.20 -2.49
N TYR A 17 -19.38 -12.31 -1.55
CA TYR A 17 -18.26 -11.37 -1.47
C TYR A 17 -17.22 -11.81 -0.47
N LEU A 18 -15.95 -11.66 -0.85
CA LEU A 18 -14.82 -11.69 0.05
C LEU A 18 -14.17 -10.32 0.10
N PHE A 19 -14.23 -9.64 1.24
CA PHE A 19 -13.44 -8.45 1.51
C PHE A 19 -12.17 -8.82 2.27
N VAL A 20 -11.01 -8.49 1.70
CA VAL A 20 -9.71 -8.64 2.37
C VAL A 20 -9.23 -7.26 2.79
N LEU A 21 -9.22 -7.01 4.09
CA LEU A 21 -8.77 -5.74 4.64
C LEU A 21 -7.24 -5.65 4.60
N VAL A 22 -6.72 -4.50 4.17
CA VAL A 22 -5.29 -4.19 4.11
C VAL A 22 -5.02 -2.89 4.85
N GLY A 23 -4.02 -2.86 5.72
CA GLY A 23 -3.61 -1.65 6.43
C GLY A 23 -2.74 -1.95 7.63
N ILE A 24 -2.04 -0.93 8.13
CA ILE A 24 -1.14 -1.02 9.28
C ILE A 24 -1.93 -1.06 10.61
N SER A 25 -1.26 -1.36 11.70
CA SER A 25 -1.86 -1.24 13.04
C SER A 25 -2.28 0.21 13.31
N GLY A 26 -3.44 0.41 13.91
CA GLY A 26 -4.00 1.76 14.13
C GLY A 26 -4.82 2.32 12.98
N SER A 27 -4.83 1.70 11.78
CA SER A 27 -5.56 2.27 10.62
C SER A 27 -7.09 2.20 10.73
N GLY A 28 -7.67 1.42 11.66
CA GLY A 28 -9.13 1.31 11.82
C GLY A 28 -9.78 0.11 11.15
N LYS A 29 -9.01 -0.84 10.58
CA LYS A 29 -9.54 -2.03 9.90
C LYS A 29 -10.61 -2.79 10.69
N SER A 30 -10.31 -3.13 11.94
CA SER A 30 -11.23 -3.92 12.76
C SER A 30 -12.48 -3.13 13.15
N TRP A 31 -12.38 -1.81 13.30
CA TRP A 31 -13.54 -0.94 13.46
C TRP A 31 -14.42 -1.00 12.20
N PHE A 32 -13.80 -0.83 11.02
CA PHE A 32 -14.50 -0.91 9.75
C PHE A 32 -15.20 -2.27 9.55
N ALA A 33 -14.52 -3.38 9.87
CA ALA A 33 -15.09 -4.72 9.77
C ALA A 33 -16.33 -4.92 10.69
N ASN A 34 -16.26 -4.35 11.90
CA ASN A 34 -17.29 -4.60 12.91
C ASN A 34 -18.47 -3.62 12.83
N GLU A 35 -18.27 -2.40 12.36
CA GLU A 35 -19.31 -1.36 12.35
C GLU A 35 -19.95 -1.18 10.97
N SER A 36 -19.13 -1.23 9.89
CA SER A 36 -19.63 -0.89 8.54
C SER A 36 -20.23 -2.07 7.80
N LEU A 37 -19.78 -3.29 8.06
CA LEU A 37 -20.14 -4.47 7.25
C LEU A 37 -20.72 -5.65 8.06
N LYS A 38 -20.90 -5.52 9.39
CA LYS A 38 -21.24 -6.61 10.30
C LYS A 38 -22.55 -7.33 9.98
N GLU A 39 -23.57 -6.61 9.48
CA GLU A 39 -24.92 -7.19 9.34
C GLU A 39 -24.99 -8.29 8.28
N ASN A 40 -24.13 -8.25 7.25
CA ASN A 40 -24.18 -9.15 6.10
C ASN A 40 -22.90 -9.98 5.89
N PHE A 41 -21.91 -9.84 6.76
CA PHE A 41 -20.60 -10.48 6.59
C PHE A 41 -20.15 -11.25 7.84
N GLU A 42 -19.54 -12.42 7.63
CA GLU A 42 -18.83 -13.16 8.66
C GLU A 42 -17.38 -12.71 8.74
N VAL A 43 -16.95 -12.24 9.92
CA VAL A 43 -15.60 -11.68 10.11
C VAL A 43 -14.61 -12.74 10.57
N PHE A 44 -13.53 -12.92 9.84
CA PHE A 44 -12.41 -13.81 10.15
C PHE A 44 -11.18 -12.97 10.53
N SER A 45 -10.97 -12.81 11.84
CA SER A 45 -9.85 -12.02 12.37
C SER A 45 -8.71 -12.91 12.85
N SER A 46 -7.47 -12.55 12.45
CA SER A 46 -6.27 -13.24 12.91
C SER A 46 -6.05 -13.10 14.43
N ASP A 47 -6.44 -11.96 15.00
CA ASP A 47 -6.29 -11.70 16.44
C ASP A 47 -7.35 -12.47 17.25
N ALA A 48 -8.60 -12.54 16.76
CA ALA A 48 -9.64 -13.37 17.38
C ALA A 48 -9.25 -14.86 17.41
N ILE A 49 -8.68 -15.39 16.33
CA ILE A 49 -8.23 -16.79 16.29
C ILE A 49 -7.06 -17.03 17.24
N ARG A 50 -6.13 -16.06 17.40
CA ARG A 50 -5.07 -16.16 18.40
C ARG A 50 -5.64 -16.25 19.81
N ALA A 51 -6.55 -15.33 20.15
CA ALA A 51 -7.20 -15.34 21.45
C ALA A 51 -7.93 -16.66 21.73
N GLU A 52 -8.67 -17.18 20.74
CA GLU A 52 -9.42 -18.44 20.87
C GLU A 52 -8.51 -19.65 21.12
N ILE A 53 -7.37 -19.74 20.37
CA ILE A 53 -6.58 -20.99 20.35
C ILE A 53 -5.45 -20.97 21.38
N PHE A 54 -4.84 -19.80 21.59
CA PHE A 54 -3.67 -19.65 22.46
C PHE A 54 -3.94 -18.84 23.73
N GLY A 55 -5.18 -18.34 23.90
CA GLY A 55 -5.56 -17.52 25.06
C GLY A 55 -4.94 -16.11 25.06
N ASP A 56 -4.13 -15.78 24.06
CA ASP A 56 -3.45 -14.50 23.94
C ASP A 56 -3.41 -14.04 22.48
N GLU A 57 -4.15 -13.00 22.16
CA GLU A 57 -4.16 -12.38 20.82
C GLU A 57 -2.79 -11.80 20.43
N THR A 58 -1.87 -11.62 21.42
CA THR A 58 -0.54 -11.04 21.21
C THR A 58 0.50 -12.08 20.76
N ASP A 59 0.22 -13.33 20.94
CA ASP A 59 1.18 -14.40 20.64
C ASP A 59 1.47 -14.48 19.13
N GLN A 60 2.66 -14.05 18.75
CA GLN A 60 3.15 -14.11 17.37
C GLN A 60 3.96 -15.38 17.07
N SER A 61 4.20 -16.24 18.05
CA SER A 61 5.03 -17.44 17.91
C SER A 61 4.37 -18.51 17.02
N HIS A 62 3.04 -18.52 16.93
CA HIS A 62 2.25 -19.51 16.22
C HIS A 62 1.56 -18.97 14.97
N ASN A 63 2.08 -17.92 14.35
CA ASN A 63 1.44 -17.24 13.21
C ASN A 63 1.04 -18.19 12.06
N GLN A 64 1.89 -19.17 11.71
CA GLN A 64 1.58 -20.10 10.64
C GLN A 64 0.27 -20.85 10.93
N LYS A 65 0.13 -21.41 12.14
CA LYS A 65 -1.07 -22.16 12.54
C LYS A 65 -2.33 -21.28 12.59
N VAL A 66 -2.19 -20.02 13.06
CA VAL A 66 -3.30 -19.06 13.07
C VAL A 66 -3.82 -18.85 11.65
N PHE A 67 -2.95 -18.56 10.69
CA PHE A 67 -3.36 -18.34 9.30
C PHE A 67 -3.87 -19.60 8.60
N GLU A 68 -3.34 -20.78 8.90
CA GLU A 68 -3.87 -22.05 8.41
C GLU A 68 -5.34 -22.27 8.86
N ILE A 69 -5.63 -22.02 10.14
CA ILE A 69 -6.98 -22.14 10.68
C ILE A 69 -7.91 -21.08 10.10
N LEU A 70 -7.45 -19.81 10.05
CA LEU A 70 -8.19 -18.71 9.48
C LEU A 70 -8.59 -19.02 8.04
N HIS A 71 -7.64 -19.39 7.19
CA HIS A 71 -7.89 -19.70 5.78
C HIS A 71 -8.82 -20.90 5.62
N LYS A 72 -8.69 -21.93 6.47
CA LYS A 72 -9.60 -23.10 6.45
C LYS A 72 -11.04 -22.70 6.77
N ARG A 73 -11.25 -21.91 7.83
CA ARG A 73 -12.59 -21.46 8.26
C ARG A 73 -13.21 -20.54 7.20
N LEU A 74 -12.46 -19.55 6.74
CA LEU A 74 -12.90 -18.61 5.72
C LEU A 74 -13.27 -19.33 4.42
N ARG A 75 -12.44 -20.27 3.98
CA ARG A 75 -12.71 -21.08 2.80
C ARG A 75 -14.00 -21.91 2.93
N LEU A 76 -14.27 -22.46 4.11
CA LEU A 76 -15.50 -23.21 4.38
C LEU A 76 -16.74 -22.28 4.33
N ALA A 77 -16.65 -21.09 4.91
CA ALA A 77 -17.73 -20.11 4.87
C ALA A 77 -18.06 -19.65 3.44
N LEU A 78 -17.02 -19.32 2.65
CA LEU A 78 -17.18 -18.97 1.24
C LEU A 78 -17.85 -20.10 0.43
N LYS A 79 -17.44 -21.36 0.64
CA LYS A 79 -18.08 -22.51 -0.02
C LYS A 79 -19.54 -22.72 0.36
N ASN A 80 -19.94 -22.23 1.52
CA ASN A 80 -21.32 -22.25 2.00
C ASN A 80 -22.11 -20.99 1.57
N GLY A 81 -21.60 -20.20 0.61
CA GLY A 81 -22.29 -19.03 0.08
C GLY A 81 -22.32 -17.83 1.01
N LYS A 82 -21.43 -17.75 2.00
CA LYS A 82 -21.40 -16.62 2.95
C LYS A 82 -20.50 -15.50 2.46
N ASN A 83 -20.94 -14.25 2.69
CA ASN A 83 -20.08 -13.10 2.56
C ASN A 83 -19.07 -13.07 3.70
N CYS A 84 -17.81 -12.82 3.39
CA CYS A 84 -16.72 -12.94 4.35
C CYS A 84 -15.82 -11.68 4.38
N ILE A 85 -15.37 -11.32 5.58
CA ILE A 85 -14.31 -10.34 5.79
C ILE A 85 -13.07 -11.04 6.35
N TYR A 86 -11.93 -10.84 5.71
CA TYR A 86 -10.64 -11.28 6.20
C TYR A 86 -9.91 -10.11 6.87
N ASP A 87 -9.95 -10.04 8.21
CA ASP A 87 -9.31 -9.00 9.02
C ASP A 87 -7.93 -9.44 9.50
N ALA A 88 -6.91 -8.94 8.81
CA ALA A 88 -5.50 -8.98 9.19
C ALA A 88 -4.78 -7.80 8.51
N THR A 89 -3.48 -7.61 8.78
CA THR A 89 -2.74 -6.51 8.15
C THR A 89 -2.57 -6.67 6.64
N ASN A 90 -2.42 -7.89 6.15
CA ASN A 90 -2.34 -8.30 4.72
C ASN A 90 -1.37 -7.46 3.85
N LEU A 91 -0.28 -6.96 4.42
CA LEU A 91 0.61 -5.97 3.79
C LEU A 91 1.46 -6.53 2.65
N ASN A 92 1.74 -7.83 2.65
CA ASN A 92 2.69 -8.45 1.75
C ASN A 92 2.01 -9.04 0.51
N ARG A 93 2.38 -8.56 -0.69
CA ARG A 93 1.84 -8.99 -2.00
C ARG A 93 1.92 -10.51 -2.21
N LYS A 94 3.08 -11.11 -1.94
CA LYS A 94 3.26 -12.56 -2.12
C LYS A 94 2.29 -13.38 -1.27
N ARG A 95 2.03 -12.93 -0.03
CA ARG A 95 1.06 -13.62 0.86
C ARG A 95 -0.36 -13.46 0.34
N ARG A 96 -0.75 -12.28 -0.13
CA ARG A 96 -2.06 -12.03 -0.75
C ARG A 96 -2.27 -12.91 -1.99
N ILE A 97 -1.31 -12.94 -2.91
CA ILE A 97 -1.37 -13.81 -4.10
C ILE A 97 -1.46 -15.30 -3.71
N THR A 98 -0.70 -15.73 -2.69
CA THR A 98 -0.76 -17.12 -2.22
C THR A 98 -2.14 -17.46 -1.65
N PHE A 99 -2.73 -16.54 -0.90
CA PHE A 99 -4.09 -16.69 -0.38
C PHE A 99 -5.12 -16.75 -1.50
N LEU A 100 -5.09 -15.82 -2.47
CA LEU A 100 -5.99 -15.81 -3.64
C LEU A 100 -5.93 -17.13 -4.42
N LYS A 101 -4.72 -17.66 -4.65
CA LYS A 101 -4.56 -18.97 -5.28
C LYS A 101 -5.19 -20.09 -4.47
N SER A 102 -5.20 -19.99 -3.15
CA SER A 102 -5.80 -21.02 -2.30
C SER A 102 -7.34 -21.08 -2.36
N ILE A 103 -7.97 -20.06 -2.90
CA ILE A 103 -9.43 -19.93 -3.06
C ILE A 103 -9.88 -19.81 -4.52
N GLN A 104 -9.00 -20.11 -5.48
CA GLN A 104 -9.29 -19.95 -6.92
C GLN A 104 -10.41 -20.90 -7.42
N ASP A 105 -10.72 -21.96 -6.66
CA ASP A 105 -11.79 -22.91 -6.91
C ASP A 105 -13.15 -22.50 -6.31
N ILE A 106 -13.22 -21.33 -5.69
CA ILE A 106 -14.45 -20.80 -5.07
C ILE A 106 -14.92 -19.62 -5.89
N ASP A 107 -16.17 -19.69 -6.34
CA ASP A 107 -16.81 -18.60 -7.05
C ASP A 107 -17.29 -17.54 -6.06
N CYS A 108 -16.56 -16.43 -5.98
CA CYS A 108 -16.87 -15.29 -5.13
C CYS A 108 -16.20 -14.03 -5.67
N LYS A 109 -16.79 -12.86 -5.44
CA LYS A 109 -16.17 -11.58 -5.78
C LYS A 109 -15.10 -11.23 -4.74
N LYS A 110 -13.85 -11.14 -5.18
CA LYS A 110 -12.65 -10.90 -4.35
C LYS A 110 -12.29 -9.43 -4.35
N CYS A 111 -12.63 -8.72 -3.29
CA CYS A 111 -12.39 -7.30 -3.14
C CYS A 111 -11.26 -7.05 -2.11
N CYS A 112 -10.24 -6.33 -2.52
CA CYS A 112 -9.21 -5.84 -1.61
C CYS A 112 -9.59 -4.46 -1.09
N PHE A 113 -9.64 -4.28 0.22
CA PHE A 113 -10.06 -3.04 0.85
C PHE A 113 -8.91 -2.45 1.67
N VAL A 114 -8.31 -1.39 1.17
CA VAL A 114 -7.17 -0.71 1.81
C VAL A 114 -7.70 0.39 2.71
N VAL A 115 -7.43 0.31 4.00
CA VAL A 115 -7.80 1.37 4.96
C VAL A 115 -6.65 2.36 5.05
N ALA A 116 -6.81 3.48 4.34
CA ALA A 116 -5.83 4.56 4.27
C ALA A 116 -6.02 5.51 5.48
N THR A 117 -5.04 5.51 6.38
CA THR A 117 -5.02 6.39 7.56
C THR A 117 -3.60 6.95 7.71
N PRO A 118 -3.42 8.27 7.92
CA PRO A 118 -2.11 8.86 8.10
C PRO A 118 -1.29 8.17 9.19
N PHE A 119 0.02 8.04 8.97
CA PHE A 119 0.94 7.33 9.87
C PHE A 119 0.88 7.88 11.30
N GLU A 120 0.89 9.20 11.46
CA GLU A 120 0.88 9.89 12.75
C GLU A 120 -0.38 9.54 13.55
N LEU A 121 -1.53 9.54 12.88
CA LEU A 121 -2.82 9.17 13.49
C LEU A 121 -2.85 7.66 13.86
N CYS A 122 -2.23 6.80 13.05
CA CYS A 122 -2.09 5.38 13.40
C CYS A 122 -1.26 5.19 14.67
N VAL A 123 -0.15 5.94 14.80
CA VAL A 123 0.70 5.91 16.01
C VAL A 123 -0.05 6.46 17.23
N GLU A 124 -0.78 7.54 17.07
CA GLU A 124 -1.60 8.13 18.14
C GLU A 124 -2.67 7.14 18.60
N ARG A 125 -3.44 6.57 17.68
CA ARG A 125 -4.46 5.57 18.00
C ARG A 125 -3.87 4.33 18.67
N ASP A 126 -2.68 3.89 18.23
CA ASP A 126 -1.99 2.75 18.84
C ASP A 126 -1.57 3.04 20.28
N LYS A 127 -1.07 4.25 20.59
CA LYS A 127 -0.72 4.67 21.96
C LYS A 127 -1.91 4.66 22.91
N ASN A 128 -3.10 4.97 22.40
CA ASN A 128 -4.35 5.05 23.20
C ASN A 128 -5.07 3.70 23.33
N ARG A 129 -4.54 2.62 22.74
CA ARG A 129 -5.10 1.27 22.90
C ARG A 129 -4.64 0.63 24.20
N ALA A 130 -5.48 -0.21 24.79
CA ALA A 130 -5.08 -1.09 25.90
C ALA A 130 -3.84 -1.93 25.53
N ARG A 131 -3.68 -2.24 24.25
CA ARG A 131 -2.55 -2.97 23.70
C ARG A 131 -1.93 -2.19 22.54
N SER A 132 -0.80 -1.57 22.80
CA SER A 132 0.03 -0.90 21.80
C SER A 132 1.07 -1.84 21.20
N VAL A 133 1.23 -1.80 19.87
CA VAL A 133 2.34 -2.51 19.20
C VAL A 133 3.59 -1.64 19.13
N GLY A 134 3.44 -0.33 19.29
CA GLY A 134 4.49 0.69 19.28
C GLY A 134 4.88 1.18 17.89
N GLU A 135 5.34 2.43 17.83
CA GLU A 135 5.70 3.11 16.59
C GLU A 135 6.71 2.35 15.73
N LYS A 136 7.70 1.70 16.36
CA LYS A 136 8.72 0.91 15.64
C LYS A 136 8.11 -0.24 14.82
N VAL A 137 7.05 -0.87 15.34
CA VAL A 137 6.33 -1.93 14.61
C VAL A 137 5.51 -1.33 13.48
N ILE A 138 4.84 -0.20 13.71
CA ILE A 138 4.05 0.50 12.68
C ILE A 138 4.96 0.95 11.52
N ARG A 139 6.13 1.55 11.82
CA ARG A 139 7.14 1.91 10.80
C ARG A 139 7.58 0.69 9.98
N ARG A 140 7.84 -0.45 10.64
CA ARG A 140 8.18 -1.69 9.94
C ARG A 140 7.03 -2.19 9.07
N GLN A 141 5.79 -2.04 9.51
CA GLN A 141 4.62 -2.41 8.73
C GLN A 141 4.51 -1.57 7.46
N ILE A 142 4.75 -0.25 7.52
CA ILE A 142 4.77 0.60 6.31
C ILE A 142 5.90 0.17 5.37
N SER A 143 7.10 -0.12 5.88
CA SER A 143 8.20 -0.64 5.04
C SER A 143 7.86 -1.98 4.36
N GLN A 144 6.84 -2.71 4.83
CA GLN A 144 6.34 -3.96 4.26
C GLN A 144 5.02 -3.79 3.48
N PHE A 145 4.44 -2.60 3.50
CA PHE A 145 3.21 -2.29 2.81
C PHE A 145 3.44 -2.26 1.30
N GLN A 146 3.09 -3.33 0.62
CA GLN A 146 3.07 -3.36 -0.84
C GLN A 146 1.63 -3.05 -1.28
N LEU A 147 1.44 -1.94 -1.98
CA LEU A 147 0.14 -1.53 -2.48
C LEU A 147 -0.56 -2.71 -3.18
N PRO A 148 -1.79 -3.09 -2.79
CA PRO A 148 -2.58 -4.04 -3.54
C PRO A 148 -2.89 -3.50 -4.94
N ILE A 149 -2.84 -4.36 -5.93
CA ILE A 149 -3.11 -4.02 -7.33
C ILE A 149 -3.97 -5.11 -7.97
N LEU A 150 -4.77 -4.76 -8.98
CA LEU A 150 -5.70 -5.70 -9.65
C LEU A 150 -4.97 -6.92 -10.22
N GLU A 151 -3.74 -6.75 -10.67
CA GLU A 151 -2.89 -7.79 -11.26
C GLU A 151 -2.46 -8.89 -10.27
N GLU A 152 -2.72 -8.71 -8.98
CA GLU A 152 -2.59 -9.77 -7.99
C GLU A 152 -3.67 -10.86 -8.16
N GLY A 153 -4.82 -10.53 -8.78
CA GLY A 153 -5.96 -11.39 -9.01
C GLY A 153 -7.21 -10.98 -8.20
N TRP A 154 -7.32 -9.71 -7.87
CA TRP A 154 -8.52 -9.11 -7.29
C TRP A 154 -9.53 -8.75 -8.38
N ASP A 155 -10.82 -8.85 -8.08
CA ASP A 155 -11.89 -8.31 -8.92
C ASP A 155 -12.04 -6.80 -8.71
N GLU A 156 -11.72 -6.32 -7.50
CA GLU A 156 -11.68 -4.89 -7.15
C GLU A 156 -10.58 -4.60 -6.13
N VAL A 157 -9.99 -3.42 -6.23
CA VAL A 157 -9.12 -2.83 -5.21
C VAL A 157 -9.69 -1.47 -4.84
N LEU A 158 -10.09 -1.31 -3.59
CA LEU A 158 -10.72 -0.10 -3.07
C LEU A 158 -9.81 0.53 -2.01
N ILE A 159 -9.55 1.82 -2.13
CA ILE A 159 -8.82 2.59 -1.12
C ILE A 159 -9.84 3.44 -0.36
N HIS A 160 -9.98 3.13 0.92
CA HIS A 160 -10.91 3.80 1.80
C HIS A 160 -10.24 4.91 2.59
N HIS A 161 -10.73 6.11 2.38
CA HIS A 161 -10.43 7.29 3.18
C HIS A 161 -11.63 7.58 4.10
N ASN A 162 -11.37 7.88 5.36
CA ASN A 162 -12.41 8.33 6.28
C ASN A 162 -12.55 9.85 6.14
N GLU A 163 -13.73 10.32 5.73
CA GLU A 163 -14.06 11.74 5.54
C GLU A 163 -13.89 12.60 6.81
N GLU A 164 -13.88 11.98 8.00
CA GLU A 164 -13.65 12.67 9.27
C GLU A 164 -12.15 12.95 9.54
N ILE A 165 -11.24 12.39 8.73
CA ILE A 165 -9.79 12.58 8.88
C ILE A 165 -9.35 13.77 8.03
N ASP A 166 -8.69 14.73 8.67
CA ASP A 166 -7.93 15.77 7.97
C ASP A 166 -6.60 15.16 7.47
N TYR A 167 -6.55 14.89 6.15
CA TYR A 167 -5.38 14.28 5.52
C TYR A 167 -4.29 15.33 5.31
N PRO A 168 -3.07 15.09 5.82
CA PRO A 168 -1.99 16.04 5.68
C PRO A 168 -1.56 16.21 4.24
N SER A 169 -1.04 17.39 3.89
CA SER A 169 -0.33 17.56 2.63
C SER A 169 0.93 16.69 2.60
N ILE A 170 1.24 16.10 1.44
CA ILE A 170 2.46 15.29 1.26
C ILE A 170 3.72 16.13 1.53
N TYR A 171 3.65 17.44 1.30
CA TYR A 171 4.77 18.36 1.59
C TYR A 171 5.09 18.49 3.09
N ASN A 172 4.17 18.12 3.99
CA ASN A 172 4.45 18.07 5.44
C ASN A 172 5.47 16.98 5.78
N TYR A 173 5.72 16.04 4.89
CA TYR A 173 6.71 14.98 5.06
C TYR A 173 8.11 15.34 4.55
N PHE A 174 8.24 16.52 3.90
CA PHE A 174 9.54 17.02 3.47
C PHE A 174 10.24 17.74 4.63
N PRO A 175 11.53 17.49 4.85
CA PRO A 175 12.30 18.21 5.87
C PRO A 175 12.54 19.65 5.44
N GLU A 176 12.71 20.57 6.41
CA GLU A 176 13.02 21.99 6.16
C GLU A 176 14.31 22.18 5.35
N ARG A 177 15.26 21.25 5.48
CA ARG A 177 16.51 21.24 4.73
C ARG A 177 16.64 19.93 4.00
N ASP A 178 17.13 19.98 2.77
CA ASP A 178 17.33 18.77 1.98
C ASP A 178 18.29 17.79 2.69
N VAL A 179 17.96 16.52 2.58
CA VAL A 179 18.72 15.42 3.20
C VAL A 179 19.67 14.82 2.16
N PRO A 180 21.00 14.86 2.40
CA PRO A 180 21.93 14.19 1.48
C PRO A 180 21.59 12.74 1.27
N HIS A 181 21.73 12.25 0.03
CA HIS A 181 21.55 10.82 -0.25
C HIS A 181 22.57 9.93 0.46
N ASP A 182 23.81 10.41 0.62
CA ASP A 182 24.93 9.61 1.16
C ASP A 182 25.09 8.25 0.46
N CYS A 183 24.88 8.24 -0.86
CA CYS A 183 24.87 7.03 -1.68
C CYS A 183 25.84 7.10 -2.87
N ALA A 184 26.97 7.83 -2.73
CA ALA A 184 28.00 7.88 -3.77
C ALA A 184 28.50 6.46 -4.16
N PRO A 185 28.82 6.18 -5.43
CA PRO A 185 28.85 7.14 -6.56
C PRO A 185 27.51 7.30 -7.30
N TYR A 186 26.41 6.76 -6.81
CA TYR A 186 25.11 6.75 -7.50
C TYR A 186 24.36 8.07 -7.38
N HIS A 187 24.50 8.76 -6.25
CA HIS A 187 23.86 10.02 -5.92
C HIS A 187 24.81 10.91 -5.12
N TYR A 188 25.02 12.12 -5.57
CA TYR A 188 25.78 13.17 -4.87
C TYR A 188 24.87 14.32 -4.43
N GLU A 189 23.65 14.38 -4.98
CA GLU A 189 22.60 15.36 -4.64
C GLU A 189 21.84 14.96 -3.36
N GLY A 190 21.03 15.89 -2.86
CA GLY A 190 20.04 15.61 -1.83
C GLY A 190 18.82 14.87 -2.37
N ILE A 191 17.99 14.35 -1.46
CA ILE A 191 16.80 13.56 -1.83
C ILE A 191 15.76 14.44 -2.52
N THR A 192 15.53 15.67 -2.01
CA THR A 192 14.60 16.62 -2.64
C THR A 192 15.13 17.09 -3.98
N GLU A 193 16.42 17.46 -4.03
CA GLU A 193 17.07 17.88 -5.28
C GLU A 193 16.97 16.80 -6.36
N HIS A 194 17.12 15.53 -5.99
CA HIS A 194 16.95 14.41 -6.90
C HIS A 194 15.54 14.35 -7.50
N MET A 195 14.50 14.45 -6.67
CA MET A 195 13.11 14.44 -7.15
C MET A 195 12.83 15.63 -8.08
N ASP A 196 13.31 16.81 -7.74
CA ASP A 196 13.21 18.01 -8.60
C ASP A 196 13.93 17.83 -9.94
N MET A 197 15.10 17.21 -9.95
CA MET A 197 15.84 16.91 -11.17
C MET A 197 15.10 15.85 -12.01
N THR A 198 14.51 14.84 -11.38
CA THR A 198 13.70 13.81 -12.05
C THR A 198 12.49 14.46 -12.74
N LEU A 199 11.78 15.35 -12.07
CA LEU A 199 10.68 16.12 -12.66
C LEU A 199 11.14 16.99 -13.83
N LYS A 200 12.27 17.69 -13.69
CA LYS A 200 12.84 18.49 -14.79
C LYS A 200 13.19 17.64 -16.01
N GLU A 201 13.65 16.41 -15.83
CA GLU A 201 13.89 15.50 -16.96
C GLU A 201 12.57 15.06 -17.62
N LEU A 202 11.49 14.79 -16.85
CA LEU A 202 10.18 14.49 -17.41
C LEU A 202 9.66 15.64 -18.27
N LEU A 203 9.77 16.89 -17.78
CA LEU A 203 9.28 18.08 -18.49
C LEU A 203 10.00 18.37 -19.82
N LYS A 204 11.12 17.70 -20.10
CA LYS A 204 11.81 17.74 -21.40
C LYS A 204 11.26 16.73 -22.42
N THR A 205 10.40 15.83 -22.00
CA THR A 205 9.83 14.78 -22.85
C THR A 205 8.47 15.21 -23.40
N ASP A 206 7.98 14.51 -24.43
CA ASP A 206 6.63 14.61 -24.96
C ASP A 206 5.61 13.69 -24.22
N LYS A 207 6.06 13.00 -23.15
CA LYS A 207 5.27 12.01 -22.42
C LYS A 207 4.73 12.52 -21.07
N VAL A 208 4.62 13.84 -20.92
CA VAL A 208 4.15 14.44 -19.68
C VAL A 208 2.67 14.13 -19.46
N THR A 209 2.37 13.49 -18.33
CA THR A 209 1.01 13.32 -17.80
C THR A 209 0.98 13.76 -16.34
N LEU A 210 -0.20 14.14 -15.82
CA LEU A 210 -0.31 14.52 -14.40
C LEU A 210 0.12 13.39 -13.47
N ALA A 211 -0.23 12.14 -13.79
CA ALA A 211 0.22 10.98 -13.00
C ALA A 211 1.75 10.83 -12.97
N LEU A 212 2.45 11.09 -14.09
CA LEU A 212 3.91 11.10 -14.13
C LEU A 212 4.51 12.30 -13.39
N VAL A 213 3.89 13.48 -13.46
CA VAL A 213 4.32 14.66 -12.70
C VAL A 213 4.27 14.35 -11.20
N GLU A 214 3.16 13.84 -10.70
CA GLU A 214 3.02 13.44 -9.30
C GLU A 214 4.03 12.33 -8.93
N ALA A 215 4.15 11.31 -9.77
CA ALA A 215 5.07 10.21 -9.49
C ALA A 215 6.53 10.67 -9.46
N THR A 216 6.99 11.52 -10.39
CA THR A 216 8.36 12.05 -10.36
C THR A 216 8.62 12.94 -9.17
N SER A 217 7.60 13.69 -8.71
CA SER A 217 7.70 14.60 -7.58
C SER A 217 7.77 13.86 -6.23
N PHE A 218 7.18 12.65 -6.13
CA PHE A 218 6.99 12.01 -4.82
C PHE A 218 7.48 10.55 -4.73
N HIS A 219 8.06 9.96 -5.81
CA HIS A 219 8.48 8.55 -5.78
C HIS A 219 9.46 8.21 -4.66
N ASP A 220 10.26 9.16 -4.24
CA ASP A 220 11.36 8.99 -3.29
C ASP A 220 11.14 9.64 -1.92
N VAL A 221 9.96 10.24 -1.65
CA VAL A 221 9.65 10.85 -0.33
C VAL A 221 9.85 9.88 0.84
N GLY A 222 9.62 8.60 0.61
CA GLY A 222 9.85 7.54 1.60
C GLY A 222 11.31 7.36 2.00
N LYS A 223 12.27 7.90 1.25
CA LYS A 223 13.69 7.87 1.60
C LYS A 223 13.99 8.64 2.89
N PHE A 224 13.22 9.69 3.21
CA PHE A 224 13.36 10.42 4.48
C PHE A 224 13.08 9.53 5.69
N TYR A 225 12.23 8.50 5.55
CA TYR A 225 11.83 7.59 6.62
C TYR A 225 12.63 6.30 6.67
N THR A 226 13.36 5.96 5.60
CA THR A 226 14.03 4.66 5.45
C THR A 226 15.54 4.75 5.37
N LYS A 227 16.11 5.97 5.36
CA LYS A 227 17.56 6.18 5.33
C LYS A 227 18.26 5.45 6.48
N SER A 228 19.22 4.59 6.15
CA SER A 228 19.96 3.80 7.14
C SER A 228 21.36 3.51 6.63
N PHE A 229 22.34 3.47 7.53
CA PHE A 229 23.70 3.01 7.25
C PHE A 229 23.92 1.55 7.61
N TYR A 230 22.84 0.76 7.63
CA TYR A 230 22.90 -0.67 7.92
C TYR A 230 22.21 -1.48 6.82
N ASP A 231 22.74 -2.66 6.50
CA ASP A 231 22.07 -3.60 5.63
C ASP A 231 20.94 -4.37 6.35
N LYS A 232 20.19 -5.20 5.62
CA LYS A 232 19.10 -6.01 6.19
C LYS A 232 19.55 -7.03 7.24
N LYS A 233 20.86 -7.31 7.32
CA LYS A 233 21.47 -8.20 8.32
C LYS A 233 22.01 -7.45 9.54
N GLY A 234 21.91 -6.10 9.54
CA GLY A 234 22.42 -5.24 10.61
C GLY A 234 23.90 -4.88 10.48
N ASN A 235 24.56 -5.18 9.36
CA ASN A 235 25.96 -4.80 9.16
C ASN A 235 26.03 -3.33 8.69
N ARG A 236 26.94 -2.57 9.31
CA ARG A 236 27.17 -1.16 8.94
C ARG A 236 27.76 -1.06 7.53
N LYS A 237 27.27 -0.06 6.79
CA LYS A 237 27.72 0.30 5.43
C LYS A 237 28.31 1.70 5.41
N ASN A 238 29.21 1.95 4.45
CA ASN A 238 29.81 3.27 4.24
C ASN A 238 28.90 4.22 3.45
N ARG A 239 27.80 3.68 2.89
CA ARG A 239 26.77 4.42 2.16
C ARG A 239 25.39 4.13 2.72
N ALA A 240 24.46 5.07 2.55
CA ALA A 240 23.08 4.88 2.96
C ALA A 240 22.38 3.79 2.14
N THR A 241 21.40 3.16 2.76
CA THR A 241 20.45 2.21 2.18
C THR A 241 19.03 2.68 2.45
N TYR A 242 18.08 2.33 1.58
CA TYR A 242 16.70 2.84 1.59
C TYR A 242 15.68 1.72 1.41
N TYR A 243 15.82 0.65 2.20
CA TYR A 243 14.95 -0.53 2.04
C TYR A 243 13.48 -0.20 2.34
N GLY A 244 12.62 -0.40 1.33
CA GLY A 244 11.18 -0.19 1.43
C GLY A 244 10.75 1.27 1.28
N HIS A 245 11.62 2.15 0.75
CA HIS A 245 11.26 3.55 0.49
C HIS A 245 10.06 3.65 -0.47
N GLU A 246 9.98 2.81 -1.48
CA GLU A 246 8.85 2.73 -2.40
C GLU A 246 7.52 2.47 -1.69
N ASN A 247 7.54 1.63 -0.66
CA ASN A 247 6.36 1.33 0.15
C ASN A 247 5.97 2.52 1.03
N TRP A 248 6.98 3.21 1.61
CA TRP A 248 6.75 4.44 2.35
C TRP A 248 6.24 5.56 1.45
N SER A 249 6.86 5.78 0.28
CA SER A 249 6.41 6.79 -0.68
C SER A 249 4.96 6.56 -1.08
N ALA A 250 4.61 5.33 -1.44
CA ALA A 250 3.24 4.97 -1.79
C ALA A 250 2.26 5.17 -0.61
N TYR A 251 2.67 4.79 0.61
CA TYR A 251 1.82 4.97 1.79
C TYR A 251 1.58 6.43 2.11
N LEU A 252 2.64 7.27 2.13
CA LEU A 252 2.54 8.69 2.40
C LEU A 252 1.70 9.40 1.34
N TYR A 253 1.92 9.10 0.06
CA TYR A 253 1.14 9.66 -1.03
C TYR A 253 -0.34 9.24 -0.93
N MET A 254 -0.63 7.96 -0.74
CA MET A 254 -1.99 7.43 -0.58
C MET A 254 -2.75 8.09 0.58
N THR A 255 -2.04 8.49 1.65
CA THR A 255 -2.62 9.11 2.84
C THR A 255 -2.41 10.62 2.89
N SER A 256 -2.27 11.28 1.74
CA SER A 256 -2.13 12.73 1.61
C SER A 256 -3.35 13.39 1.00
N SER A 257 -3.47 14.70 1.21
CA SER A 257 -4.51 15.52 0.59
C SER A 257 -4.36 15.62 -0.94
N GLU A 258 -3.13 15.53 -1.47
CA GLU A 258 -2.87 15.54 -2.90
C GLU A 258 -3.52 14.34 -3.60
N TYR A 259 -3.34 13.13 -3.04
CA TYR A 259 -4.02 11.93 -3.56
C TYR A 259 -5.53 12.07 -3.49
N TRP A 260 -6.06 12.56 -2.36
CA TRP A 260 -7.50 12.74 -2.16
C TRP A 260 -8.10 13.70 -3.18
N ASN A 261 -7.53 14.89 -3.32
CA ASN A 261 -8.02 15.92 -4.23
C ASN A 261 -8.01 15.47 -5.70
N LEU A 262 -6.98 14.71 -6.11
CA LEU A 262 -6.90 14.19 -7.48
C LEU A 262 -7.90 13.04 -7.75
N ASN A 263 -8.42 12.40 -6.71
CA ASN A 263 -9.42 11.34 -6.84
C ASN A 263 -10.87 11.87 -6.84
N GLU A 264 -11.11 13.07 -6.30
CA GLU A 264 -12.42 13.74 -6.40
C GLU A 264 -12.76 14.17 -7.83
N VAL A 265 -11.78 14.28 -8.72
CA VAL A 265 -11.91 14.77 -10.10
C VAL A 265 -12.25 13.65 -11.09
N ILE A 266 -12.89 12.56 -10.68
CA ILE A 266 -13.24 11.47 -11.61
C ILE A 266 -14.54 11.77 -12.34
N GLU A 267 -14.43 12.05 -13.64
CA GLU A 267 -15.54 11.94 -14.58
C GLU A 267 -15.44 10.65 -15.40
N ASN A 268 -16.53 9.85 -15.42
CA ASN A 268 -16.78 8.80 -16.40
C ASN A 268 -15.96 7.49 -16.34
N GLY A 269 -15.58 6.98 -15.15
CA GLY A 269 -15.08 5.60 -15.01
C GLY A 269 -13.65 5.37 -15.51
N ALA A 270 -12.91 6.42 -15.81
CA ALA A 270 -11.47 6.34 -16.04
C ALA A 270 -10.73 6.20 -14.70
N PRO A 271 -9.57 5.48 -14.63
CA PRO A 271 -8.75 5.48 -13.43
C PRO A 271 -8.37 6.92 -13.06
N SER A 272 -8.48 7.26 -11.77
CA SER A 272 -8.16 8.59 -11.31
C SER A 272 -6.68 8.94 -11.57
N ILE A 273 -6.37 10.21 -11.68
CA ILE A 273 -4.97 10.68 -11.79
C ILE A 273 -4.18 10.28 -10.55
N GLY A 274 -4.81 10.37 -9.36
CA GLY A 274 -4.21 9.95 -8.11
C GLY A 274 -3.89 8.47 -8.07
N ASP A 275 -4.78 7.60 -8.54
CA ASP A 275 -4.52 6.16 -8.63
C ASP A 275 -3.39 5.85 -9.61
N GLY A 276 -3.35 6.50 -10.76
CA GLY A 276 -2.26 6.36 -11.73
C GLY A 276 -0.90 6.73 -11.12
N ALA A 277 -0.81 7.87 -10.43
CA ALA A 277 0.40 8.30 -9.74
C ALA A 277 0.81 7.33 -8.63
N LEU A 278 -0.16 6.91 -7.79
CA LEU A 278 0.07 5.95 -6.71
C LEU A 278 0.64 4.61 -7.22
N TYR A 279 0.11 4.10 -8.34
CA TYR A 279 0.64 2.90 -8.99
C TYR A 279 2.10 3.08 -9.40
N LEU A 280 2.43 4.20 -10.06
CA LEU A 280 3.80 4.48 -10.49
C LEU A 280 4.75 4.60 -9.29
N ILE A 281 4.35 5.31 -8.23
CA ILE A 281 5.12 5.44 -6.99
C ILE A 281 5.34 4.06 -6.34
N ALA A 282 4.30 3.24 -6.24
CA ALA A 282 4.38 1.93 -5.59
C ALA A 282 5.23 0.91 -6.38
N LEU A 283 5.32 1.07 -7.70
CA LEU A 283 5.95 0.10 -8.60
C LEU A 283 7.27 0.57 -9.21
N HIS A 284 7.74 1.82 -8.94
CA HIS A 284 8.93 2.38 -9.60
C HIS A 284 10.19 1.50 -9.43
N MET A 285 10.31 0.79 -8.31
CA MET A 285 11.43 -0.11 -8.06
C MET A 285 11.30 -1.48 -8.72
N GLU A 286 10.13 -1.85 -9.24
CA GLU A 286 9.92 -3.21 -9.81
C GLU A 286 10.70 -3.42 -11.11
N LEU A 287 10.90 -2.37 -11.93
CA LEU A 287 11.76 -2.43 -13.12
C LEU A 287 13.25 -2.64 -12.80
N TYR A 288 13.71 -2.23 -11.61
CA TYR A 288 15.08 -2.49 -11.17
C TYR A 288 15.25 -3.90 -10.59
N ARG A 289 14.15 -4.53 -10.15
CA ARG A 289 14.11 -5.88 -9.57
C ARG A 289 13.73 -6.96 -10.58
N GLU A 290 13.39 -6.57 -11.83
CA GLU A 290 12.89 -7.48 -12.87
C GLU A 290 11.76 -8.38 -12.34
N SER A 291 10.82 -7.76 -11.63
CA SER A 291 9.77 -8.47 -10.90
C SER A 291 8.74 -9.08 -11.85
N LYS A 292 8.28 -10.31 -11.54
CA LYS A 292 7.23 -11.01 -12.31
C LYS A 292 5.88 -10.29 -12.35
N ILE A 293 5.66 -9.29 -11.52
CA ILE A 293 4.42 -8.51 -11.58
C ILE A 293 4.37 -7.67 -12.86
N LEU A 294 5.52 -7.29 -13.40
CA LEU A 294 5.62 -6.51 -14.63
C LEU A 294 4.98 -7.23 -15.82
N ASP A 295 5.05 -8.58 -15.86
CA ASP A 295 4.47 -9.40 -16.94
C ASP A 295 2.94 -9.31 -17.00
N LYS A 296 2.32 -8.76 -15.98
CA LYS A 296 0.86 -8.65 -15.84
C LYS A 296 0.33 -7.22 -16.01
N LEU A 297 1.23 -6.22 -15.99
CA LEU A 297 0.84 -4.82 -16.12
C LEU A 297 0.41 -4.49 -17.56
N SER A 298 -0.47 -3.52 -17.70
CA SER A 298 -0.85 -3.02 -19.03
C SER A 298 0.36 -2.40 -19.74
N PRO A 299 0.37 -2.39 -21.09
CA PRO A 299 1.42 -1.75 -21.87
C PRO A 299 1.62 -0.27 -21.51
N GLU A 300 0.51 0.44 -21.21
CA GLU A 300 0.52 1.86 -20.83
C GLU A 300 1.20 2.06 -19.48
N CYS A 301 0.86 1.21 -18.49
CA CYS A 301 1.49 1.26 -17.16
C CYS A 301 2.99 0.94 -17.24
N LEU A 302 3.37 -0.07 -18.03
CA LEU A 302 4.78 -0.42 -18.26
C LEU A 302 5.54 0.71 -18.92
N GLU A 303 4.94 1.37 -19.91
CA GLU A 303 5.57 2.51 -20.58
C GLU A 303 5.76 3.68 -19.63
N ALA A 304 4.73 4.02 -18.83
CA ALA A 304 4.84 5.08 -17.82
C ALA A 304 5.92 4.78 -16.78
N LEU A 305 6.05 3.53 -16.32
CA LEU A 305 7.14 3.11 -15.43
C LEU A 305 8.52 3.21 -16.08
N ARG A 306 8.64 2.94 -17.39
CA ARG A 306 9.91 3.12 -18.13
C ARG A 306 10.28 4.58 -18.24
N VAL A 307 9.31 5.45 -18.52
CA VAL A 307 9.52 6.90 -18.56
C VAL A 307 9.99 7.40 -17.19
N LEU A 308 9.30 7.00 -16.11
CA LEU A 308 9.71 7.37 -14.74
C LEU A 308 11.14 6.89 -14.45
N LYS A 309 11.47 5.64 -14.75
CA LYS A 309 12.82 5.09 -14.55
C LYS A 309 13.88 5.82 -15.35
N GLU A 310 13.59 6.21 -16.59
CA GLU A 310 14.51 6.97 -17.43
C GLU A 310 14.77 8.36 -16.85
N CYS A 311 13.71 9.06 -16.42
CA CYS A 311 13.81 10.36 -15.78
C CYS A 311 14.56 10.29 -14.44
N ASP A 312 14.26 9.28 -13.60
CA ASP A 312 14.98 9.00 -12.35
C ASP A 312 16.48 8.81 -12.60
N ASN A 313 16.85 8.01 -13.61
CA ASN A 313 18.27 7.79 -13.94
C ASN A 313 18.97 9.06 -14.45
N LYS A 314 18.30 9.88 -15.24
CA LYS A 314 18.84 11.17 -15.75
C LYS A 314 18.87 12.24 -14.67
N GLY A 315 17.96 12.18 -13.69
CA GLY A 315 17.88 13.09 -12.56
C GLY A 315 18.94 12.86 -11.48
N ARG A 316 20.03 12.12 -11.75
CA ARG A 316 21.09 11.81 -10.80
C ARG A 316 22.35 12.61 -11.07
N LEU A 317 22.97 13.13 -10.00
CA LEU A 317 24.34 13.62 -10.07
C LEU A 317 25.28 12.45 -9.78
N THR A 318 26.02 12.00 -10.81
CA THR A 318 26.97 10.89 -10.71
C THR A 318 28.40 11.35 -10.46
N SER A 319 28.63 12.67 -10.31
CA SER A 319 29.90 13.29 -9.94
C SER A 319 29.62 14.53 -9.11
N THR A 320 30.55 14.87 -8.22
CA THR A 320 30.51 16.19 -7.53
C THR A 320 30.64 17.30 -8.56
N LYS A 321 29.69 18.26 -8.56
CA LYS A 321 29.90 19.52 -9.27
C LYS A 321 31.00 20.27 -8.52
N PHE A 322 32.18 20.40 -9.09
CA PHE A 322 33.19 21.36 -8.69
C PHE A 322 32.98 22.68 -9.39
#